data_b0bb92dbe0db7712b1c2a5ee6d406783
#
_entry.id   b0bb92dbe0db7712b1c2a5ee6d406783
#
_cell.length_a   1.000
_cell.length_b   1.000
_cell.length_c   1.000
_cell.angle_alpha   90.00
_cell.angle_beta   90.00
_cell.angle_gamma   90.00
#
_symmetry.space_group_name_H-M   'P 1'
#
loop_
_entity.id
_entity.type
_entity.pdbx_description
1 polymer ?
#
loop_
_entity_poly.entity_id
_entity_poly.type
_entity_poly.pdbx_seq_one_letter_code
_entity_poly.pdbx_strand_id
1 'polypeptide(L)'
;MDHYGTPYPEANKGIIMYSRILWTFSAACSFYQTDKYKKYADMAKSYIETYFLDKKYGGVYWETDCDCNVLVNKKQVYAEAFTIYAYAEYALAFNDQSALKAAMDIFDKLESVCYDKKNGGYFEAFSNSWERLADVRLSVKDMNEPKGMNTNLHVLEAFTTLYEASKDKRVADALRKEIEVYLNKIVNEKN
;
A
#
# COMPACT_ATOMS: atom_id res chain seq x y z
N MET A 1 -2.59 15.02 15.87
CA MET A 1 -3.88 15.65 16.25
C MET A 1 -4.23 15.13 17.63
N ASP A 2 -4.60 16.02 18.56
CA ASP A 2 -5.05 15.63 19.90
C ASP A 2 -6.52 15.15 19.89
N HIS A 3 -7.05 14.76 21.05
CA HIS A 3 -8.42 14.27 21.19
C HIS A 3 -9.50 15.37 20.99
N TYR A 4 -9.11 16.64 20.92
CA TYR A 4 -10.00 17.76 20.56
C TYR A 4 -9.96 18.10 19.06
N GLY A 5 -9.15 17.40 18.29
CA GLY A 5 -8.99 17.66 16.87
C GLY A 5 -7.94 18.73 16.54
N THR A 6 -7.15 19.21 17.52
CA THR A 6 -6.10 20.19 17.28
C THR A 6 -4.93 19.54 16.53
N PRO A 7 -4.53 20.05 15.36
CA PRO A 7 -3.42 19.47 14.62
C PRO A 7 -2.09 19.67 15.36
N TYR A 8 -1.18 18.69 15.23
CA TYR A 8 0.24 18.85 15.57
C TYR A 8 1.03 19.06 14.28
N PRO A 9 1.35 20.32 13.91
CA PRO A 9 2.04 20.62 12.66
C PRO A 9 3.41 19.94 12.55
N GLU A 10 4.09 19.77 13.69
CA GLU A 10 5.42 19.16 13.80
C GLU A 10 5.39 17.62 13.82
N ALA A 11 4.22 17.01 13.75
CA ALA A 11 4.12 15.56 13.75
C ALA A 11 4.67 14.94 12.46
N ASN A 12 5.37 13.83 12.61
CA ASN A 12 5.77 12.97 11.49
C ASN A 12 4.55 12.52 10.68
N LYS A 13 4.78 12.22 9.43
CA LYS A 13 3.75 11.85 8.46
C LYS A 13 4.03 10.45 7.93
N GLY A 14 3.06 9.56 8.07
CA GLY A 14 3.16 8.19 7.58
C GLY A 14 2.42 7.99 6.27
N ILE A 15 2.99 7.21 5.35
CA ILE A 15 2.39 6.89 4.05
C ILE A 15 1.00 6.26 4.18
N ILE A 16 0.78 5.42 5.20
CA ILE A 16 -0.51 4.75 5.43
C ILE A 16 -1.66 5.76 5.59
N MET A 17 -1.42 6.87 6.29
CA MET A 17 -2.44 7.91 6.46
C MET A 17 -2.82 8.53 5.12
N TYR A 18 -1.84 8.88 4.29
CA TYR A 18 -2.10 9.49 2.98
C TYR A 18 -2.74 8.50 2.00
N SER A 19 -2.33 7.24 2.02
CA SER A 19 -2.99 6.19 1.23
C SER A 19 -4.45 6.02 1.62
N ARG A 20 -4.77 6.02 2.92
CA ARG A 20 -6.15 5.94 3.40
C ARG A 20 -6.97 7.19 3.04
N ILE A 21 -6.39 8.38 3.11
CA ILE A 21 -7.05 9.61 2.67
C ILE A 21 -7.35 9.53 1.17
N LEU A 22 -6.37 9.15 0.36
CA LEU A 22 -6.52 8.99 -1.09
C LEU A 22 -7.65 8.02 -1.41
N TRP A 23 -7.58 6.81 -0.82
CA TRP A 23 -8.61 5.79 -1.01
C TRP A 23 -10.00 6.28 -0.59
N THR A 24 -10.13 6.82 0.64
CA THR A 24 -11.42 7.23 1.21
C THR A 24 -12.13 8.27 0.36
N PHE A 25 -11.41 9.31 -0.07
CA PHE A 25 -12.03 10.38 -0.87
C PHE A 25 -12.28 9.96 -2.32
N SER A 26 -11.47 9.06 -2.88
CA SER A 26 -11.74 8.45 -4.18
C SER A 26 -13.00 7.58 -4.14
N ALA A 27 -13.08 6.66 -3.19
CA ALA A 27 -14.25 5.82 -2.98
C ALA A 27 -15.52 6.62 -2.70
N ALA A 28 -15.42 7.72 -1.90
CA ALA A 28 -16.55 8.60 -1.65
C ALA A 28 -17.03 9.31 -2.93
N CYS A 29 -16.13 9.74 -3.82
CA CYS A 29 -16.50 10.29 -5.11
C CYS A 29 -17.23 9.27 -5.98
N SER A 30 -16.72 8.03 -6.06
CA SER A 30 -17.35 6.93 -6.80
C SER A 30 -18.73 6.59 -6.23
N PHE A 31 -18.81 6.38 -4.92
CA PHE A 31 -20.05 5.94 -4.26
C PHE A 31 -21.16 6.98 -4.35
N TYR A 32 -20.86 8.26 -4.10
CA TYR A 32 -21.85 9.34 -4.17
C TYR A 32 -21.99 9.96 -5.55
N GLN A 33 -21.23 9.50 -6.54
CA GLN A 33 -21.19 10.04 -7.91
C GLN A 33 -21.03 11.57 -7.93
N THR A 34 -20.00 12.07 -7.24
CA THR A 34 -19.76 13.50 -7.03
C THR A 34 -18.28 13.85 -7.03
N ASP A 35 -17.94 15.00 -7.58
CA ASP A 35 -16.57 15.54 -7.50
C ASP A 35 -16.29 16.34 -6.22
N LYS A 36 -17.26 16.43 -5.31
CA LYS A 36 -17.14 17.24 -4.08
C LYS A 36 -15.88 16.95 -3.28
N TYR A 37 -15.44 15.70 -3.26
CA TYR A 37 -14.30 15.23 -2.46
C TYR A 37 -13.02 15.07 -3.26
N LYS A 38 -13.06 15.24 -4.59
CA LYS A 38 -11.93 15.05 -5.50
C LYS A 38 -10.70 15.84 -5.08
N LYS A 39 -10.87 17.10 -4.68
CA LYS A 39 -9.75 17.96 -4.23
C LYS A 39 -8.93 17.36 -3.07
N TYR A 40 -9.54 16.59 -2.19
CA TYR A 40 -8.84 15.93 -1.08
C TYR A 40 -8.11 14.68 -1.54
N ALA A 41 -8.68 13.94 -2.48
CA ALA A 41 -8.00 12.82 -3.14
C ALA A 41 -6.78 13.33 -3.95
N ASP A 42 -6.96 14.38 -4.75
CA ASP A 42 -5.87 14.98 -5.54
C ASP A 42 -4.73 15.49 -4.64
N MET A 43 -5.07 16.12 -3.51
CA MET A 43 -4.08 16.57 -2.52
C MET A 43 -3.28 15.38 -1.96
N ALA A 44 -3.95 14.30 -1.56
CA ALA A 44 -3.28 13.13 -1.02
C ALA A 44 -2.41 12.44 -2.08
N LYS A 45 -2.92 12.28 -3.31
CA LYS A 45 -2.15 11.75 -4.45
C LYS A 45 -0.88 12.56 -4.69
N SER A 46 -1.02 13.88 -4.84
CA SER A 46 0.11 14.79 -5.06
C SER A 46 1.15 14.71 -3.93
N TYR A 47 0.69 14.58 -2.69
CA TYR A 47 1.58 14.46 -1.53
C TYR A 47 2.37 13.14 -1.57
N ILE A 48 1.72 12.02 -1.88
CA ILE A 48 2.39 10.71 -2.05
C ILE A 48 3.44 10.80 -3.17
N GLU A 49 3.08 11.33 -4.33
CA GLU A 49 3.96 11.44 -5.49
C GLU A 49 5.19 12.33 -5.24
N THR A 50 5.01 13.37 -4.42
CA THR A 50 6.08 14.34 -4.15
C THR A 50 7.04 13.86 -3.07
N TYR A 51 6.52 13.26 -1.99
CA TYR A 51 7.30 13.06 -0.77
C TYR A 51 7.48 11.60 -0.36
N PHE A 52 6.62 10.69 -0.83
CA PHE A 52 6.70 9.29 -0.44
C PHE A 52 7.21 8.36 -1.53
N LEU A 53 7.00 8.67 -2.82
CA LEU A 53 7.52 7.82 -3.90
C LEU A 53 9.05 7.86 -3.95
N ASP A 54 9.67 6.69 -3.83
CA ASP A 54 11.11 6.53 -4.02
C ASP A 54 11.45 6.44 -5.51
N LYS A 55 11.88 7.57 -6.08
CA LYS A 55 12.23 7.68 -7.50
C LYS A 55 13.51 6.91 -7.87
N LYS A 56 14.33 6.52 -6.89
CA LYS A 56 15.59 5.81 -7.12
C LYS A 56 15.41 4.29 -7.14
N TYR A 57 14.73 3.76 -6.13
CA TYR A 57 14.60 2.31 -5.95
C TYR A 57 13.19 1.79 -6.22
N GLY A 58 12.22 2.69 -6.39
CA GLY A 58 10.80 2.37 -6.52
C GLY A 58 10.14 2.05 -5.18
N GLY A 59 8.82 1.95 -5.19
CA GLY A 59 8.01 1.81 -3.99
C GLY A 59 7.91 3.11 -3.18
N VAL A 60 7.53 3.01 -1.91
CA VAL A 60 7.31 4.17 -1.05
C VAL A 60 8.18 4.15 0.20
N TYR A 61 8.45 5.33 0.76
CA TYR A 61 9.02 5.50 2.09
C TYR A 61 7.95 5.31 3.15
N TRP A 62 8.36 4.83 4.33
CA TRP A 62 7.44 4.58 5.44
C TRP A 62 6.98 5.87 6.14
N GLU A 63 7.92 6.79 6.40
CA GLU A 63 7.67 7.98 7.22
C GLU A 63 8.55 9.15 6.80
N THR A 64 7.96 10.36 6.86
CA THR A 64 8.67 11.65 6.71
C THR A 64 8.48 12.50 7.97
N ASP A 65 9.38 13.48 8.18
CA ASP A 65 9.18 14.52 9.20
C ASP A 65 8.16 15.59 8.77
N CYS A 66 7.98 16.61 9.58
CA CYS A 66 7.08 17.73 9.29
C CYS A 66 7.52 18.56 8.08
N ASP A 67 8.81 18.59 7.78
CA ASP A 67 9.41 19.29 6.64
C ASP A 67 9.49 18.43 5.38
N CYS A 68 8.88 17.23 5.44
CA CYS A 68 8.83 16.25 4.35
C CYS A 68 10.17 15.58 4.01
N ASN A 69 11.17 15.63 4.90
CA ASN A 69 12.38 14.84 4.77
C ASN A 69 12.09 13.37 5.15
N VAL A 70 12.70 12.45 4.44
CA VAL A 70 12.53 11.02 4.71
C VAL A 70 13.18 10.63 6.05
N LEU A 71 12.39 10.17 7.00
CA LEU A 71 12.85 9.66 8.30
C LEU A 71 13.07 8.16 8.27
N VAL A 72 12.11 7.42 7.72
CA VAL A 72 12.16 5.97 7.65
C VAL A 72 11.97 5.54 6.21
N ASN A 73 13.06 5.05 5.61
CA ASN A 73 13.11 4.70 4.20
C ASN A 73 12.95 3.20 3.92
N LYS A 74 12.69 2.38 4.95
CA LYS A 74 12.49 0.95 4.74
C LYS A 74 11.20 0.70 3.94
N LYS A 75 11.22 -0.33 3.10
CA LYS A 75 10.09 -0.77 2.29
C LYS A 75 9.27 -1.76 3.11
N GLN A 76 8.13 -1.34 3.60
CA GLN A 76 7.14 -2.20 4.24
C GLN A 76 6.12 -2.63 3.19
N VAL A 77 6.00 -3.93 2.95
CA VAL A 77 5.04 -4.47 1.97
C VAL A 77 3.60 -4.09 2.34
N TYR A 78 3.31 -3.97 3.63
CA TYR A 78 2.08 -3.38 4.14
C TYR A 78 1.79 -1.99 3.55
N ALA A 79 2.80 -1.11 3.52
CA ALA A 79 2.67 0.25 2.98
C ALA A 79 2.54 0.27 1.45
N GLU A 80 3.30 -0.59 0.79
CA GLU A 80 3.22 -0.75 -0.66
C GLU A 80 1.81 -1.22 -1.08
N ALA A 81 1.24 -2.19 -0.35
CA ALA A 81 -0.12 -2.67 -0.59
C ALA A 81 -1.16 -1.56 -0.42
N PHE A 82 -1.11 -0.78 0.68
CA PHE A 82 -2.00 0.37 0.87
C PHE A 82 -1.88 1.41 -0.23
N THR A 83 -0.67 1.61 -0.75
CA THR A 83 -0.42 2.58 -1.83
C THR A 83 -1.00 2.07 -3.16
N ILE A 84 -0.81 0.79 -3.49
CA ILE A 84 -1.46 0.14 -4.63
C ILE A 84 -2.98 0.30 -4.53
N TYR A 85 -3.55 -0.05 -3.36
CA TYR A 85 -4.98 0.01 -3.10
C TYR A 85 -5.55 1.41 -3.35
N ALA A 86 -4.87 2.43 -2.82
CA ALA A 86 -5.30 3.81 -2.95
C ALA A 86 -5.19 4.34 -4.39
N TYR A 87 -4.09 4.05 -5.08
CA TYR A 87 -3.92 4.45 -6.48
C TYR A 87 -4.90 3.73 -7.42
N ALA A 88 -5.16 2.45 -7.18
CA ALA A 88 -6.13 1.68 -7.97
C ALA A 88 -7.55 2.25 -7.80
N GLU A 89 -7.97 2.57 -6.57
CA GLU A 89 -9.25 3.22 -6.31
C GLU A 89 -9.35 4.60 -6.96
N TYR A 90 -8.30 5.41 -6.88
CA TYR A 90 -8.25 6.71 -7.56
C TYR A 90 -8.35 6.55 -9.08
N ALA A 91 -7.66 5.56 -9.65
CA ALA A 91 -7.71 5.28 -11.08
C ALA A 91 -9.13 4.88 -11.53
N LEU A 92 -9.83 4.07 -10.73
CA LEU A 92 -11.24 3.71 -10.98
C LEU A 92 -12.15 4.93 -10.89
N ALA A 93 -12.01 5.73 -9.82
CA ALA A 93 -12.88 6.87 -9.57
C ALA A 93 -12.78 7.96 -10.65
N PHE A 94 -11.59 8.19 -11.18
CA PHE A 94 -11.31 9.34 -12.06
C PHE A 94 -10.78 8.96 -13.44
N ASN A 95 -10.74 7.66 -13.78
CA ASN A 95 -10.15 7.12 -15.01
C ASN A 95 -8.71 7.63 -15.25
N ASP A 96 -7.91 7.69 -14.17
CA ASP A 96 -6.55 8.24 -14.18
C ASP A 96 -5.51 7.16 -14.51
N GLN A 97 -5.01 7.18 -15.75
CA GLN A 97 -4.01 6.22 -16.21
C GLN A 97 -2.65 6.40 -15.54
N SER A 98 -2.33 7.58 -15.02
CA SER A 98 -1.08 7.82 -14.30
C SER A 98 -1.08 7.14 -12.94
N ALA A 99 -2.20 7.19 -12.23
CA ALA A 99 -2.39 6.48 -10.97
C ALA A 99 -2.39 4.96 -11.18
N LEU A 100 -3.07 4.47 -12.22
CA LEU A 100 -3.03 3.05 -12.56
C LEU A 100 -1.61 2.58 -12.85
N LYS A 101 -0.84 3.36 -13.62
CA LYS A 101 0.56 3.04 -13.89
C LYS A 101 1.39 3.01 -12.60
N ALA A 102 1.23 3.98 -11.72
CA ALA A 102 1.96 3.99 -10.44
C ALA A 102 1.64 2.76 -9.57
N ALA A 103 0.36 2.34 -9.51
CA ALA A 103 -0.04 1.12 -8.83
C ALA A 103 0.60 -0.13 -9.45
N MET A 104 0.63 -0.22 -10.78
CA MET A 104 1.25 -1.34 -11.51
C MET A 104 2.77 -1.37 -11.32
N ASP A 105 3.45 -0.23 -11.30
CA ASP A 105 4.90 -0.15 -11.06
C ASP A 105 5.25 -0.71 -9.65
N ILE A 106 4.44 -0.43 -8.63
CA ILE A 106 4.60 -1.00 -7.28
C ILE A 106 4.26 -2.49 -7.28
N PHE A 107 3.18 -2.91 -7.93
CA PHE A 107 2.81 -4.32 -8.10
C PHE A 107 3.95 -5.14 -8.72
N ASP A 108 4.53 -4.67 -9.81
CA ASP A 108 5.65 -5.34 -10.48
C ASP A 108 6.86 -5.47 -9.55
N LYS A 109 7.09 -4.47 -8.68
CA LYS A 109 8.14 -4.54 -7.66
C LYS A 109 7.83 -5.61 -6.61
N LEU A 110 6.61 -5.69 -6.09
CA LEU A 110 6.22 -6.71 -5.11
C LEU A 110 6.35 -8.13 -5.69
N GLU A 111 5.88 -8.36 -6.91
CA GLU A 111 6.00 -9.67 -7.58
C GLU A 111 7.46 -10.08 -7.81
N SER A 112 8.31 -9.13 -8.20
CA SER A 112 9.71 -9.45 -8.52
C SER A 112 10.57 -9.71 -7.30
N VAL A 113 10.33 -9.01 -6.16
CA VAL A 113 11.22 -8.98 -5.00
C VAL A 113 10.60 -9.58 -3.74
N CYS A 114 9.31 -9.30 -3.50
CA CYS A 114 8.68 -9.59 -2.20
C CYS A 114 7.94 -10.92 -2.15
N TYR A 115 7.55 -11.48 -3.30
CA TYR A 115 6.82 -12.73 -3.36
C TYR A 115 7.71 -13.94 -3.01
N ASP A 116 7.25 -14.80 -2.09
CA ASP A 116 7.94 -16.07 -1.75
C ASP A 116 7.58 -17.15 -2.76
N LYS A 117 8.45 -17.33 -3.76
CA LYS A 117 8.26 -18.33 -4.83
C LYS A 117 8.20 -19.78 -4.34
N LYS A 118 8.71 -20.05 -3.14
CA LYS A 118 8.73 -21.43 -2.58
C LYS A 118 7.48 -21.73 -1.80
N ASN A 119 7.01 -20.79 -0.97
CA ASN A 119 5.95 -21.05 -0.01
C ASN A 119 4.68 -20.23 -0.27
N GLY A 120 4.69 -19.31 -1.23
CA GLY A 120 3.62 -18.32 -1.45
C GLY A 120 3.57 -17.23 -0.39
N GLY A 121 2.77 -16.20 -0.66
CA GLY A 121 2.65 -15.02 0.17
C GLY A 121 3.84 -14.05 0.04
N TYR A 122 3.76 -12.92 0.71
CA TYR A 122 4.71 -11.82 0.60
C TYR A 122 5.46 -11.61 1.92
N PHE A 123 6.76 -11.31 1.82
CA PHE A 123 7.59 -10.97 2.96
C PHE A 123 7.27 -9.56 3.48
N GLU A 124 7.47 -9.33 4.81
CA GLU A 124 7.03 -8.13 5.50
C GLU A 124 7.77 -6.85 5.08
N ALA A 125 9.11 -6.88 5.05
CA ALA A 125 9.89 -5.67 4.88
C ALA A 125 11.25 -5.90 4.26
N PHE A 126 11.77 -4.80 3.69
CA PHE A 126 13.06 -4.73 3.02
C PHE A 126 13.78 -3.42 3.34
N SER A 127 15.09 -3.37 3.09
CA SER A 127 15.84 -2.12 3.10
C SER A 127 15.35 -1.17 2.00
N ASN A 128 15.84 0.06 2.01
CA ASN A 128 15.52 1.02 0.94
C ASN A 128 15.90 0.50 -0.46
N SER A 129 16.94 -0.31 -0.58
CA SER A 129 17.39 -0.94 -1.83
C SER A 129 16.78 -2.33 -2.10
N TRP A 130 15.74 -2.71 -1.36
CA TRP A 130 15.02 -3.98 -1.47
C TRP A 130 15.80 -5.23 -1.04
N GLU A 131 16.77 -5.07 -0.13
CA GLU A 131 17.47 -6.18 0.49
C GLU A 131 16.71 -6.70 1.72
N ARG A 132 16.88 -7.97 2.06
CA ARG A 132 16.26 -8.57 3.25
C ARG A 132 16.74 -7.89 4.53
N LEU A 133 15.82 -7.67 5.46
CA LEU A 133 16.10 -7.14 6.79
C LEU A 133 16.00 -8.23 7.85
N ALA A 134 16.79 -8.09 8.91
CA ALA A 134 16.70 -8.96 10.09
C ALA A 134 15.51 -8.58 10.98
N ASP A 135 15.18 -7.30 11.07
CA ASP A 135 13.98 -6.81 11.76
C ASP A 135 12.97 -6.28 10.74
N VAL A 136 11.90 -7.04 10.57
CA VAL A 136 10.84 -6.76 9.59
C VAL A 136 9.56 -6.20 10.22
N ARG A 137 9.53 -5.99 11.56
CA ARG A 137 8.35 -5.55 12.28
C ARG A 137 7.81 -4.19 11.80
N LEU A 138 6.51 -4.04 11.81
CA LEU A 138 5.84 -2.74 11.64
C LEU A 138 6.02 -1.87 12.88
N SER A 139 5.95 -2.49 14.07
CA SER A 139 6.15 -1.83 15.36
C SER A 139 6.89 -2.74 16.34
N VAL A 140 7.38 -2.17 17.44
CA VAL A 140 8.06 -2.93 18.51
C VAL A 140 7.15 -3.94 19.21
N LYS A 141 5.83 -3.85 19.03
CA LYS A 141 4.84 -4.76 19.62
C LYS A 141 4.58 -6.00 18.76
N ASP A 142 5.01 -5.98 17.50
CA ASP A 142 4.75 -7.06 16.57
C ASP A 142 5.78 -8.18 16.74
N MET A 143 5.39 -9.38 16.38
CA MET A 143 6.33 -10.51 16.23
C MET A 143 7.25 -10.25 15.05
N ASN A 144 8.53 -10.60 15.19
CA ASN A 144 9.49 -10.47 14.09
C ASN A 144 9.43 -11.71 13.18
N GLU A 145 8.32 -11.86 12.50
CA GLU A 145 8.08 -12.98 11.57
C GLU A 145 8.28 -12.52 10.12
N PRO A 146 8.86 -13.36 9.27
CA PRO A 146 9.16 -12.98 7.89
C PRO A 146 7.92 -12.69 7.04
N LYS A 147 6.77 -13.24 7.42
CA LYS A 147 5.46 -13.02 6.78
C LYS A 147 4.36 -13.02 7.82
N GLY A 148 3.52 -12.00 7.81
CA GLY A 148 2.37 -11.87 8.67
C GLY A 148 1.05 -11.97 7.90
N MET A 149 0.01 -12.44 8.57
CA MET A 149 -1.33 -12.50 8.02
C MET A 149 -1.83 -11.11 7.64
N ASN A 150 -1.58 -10.11 8.49
CA ASN A 150 -2.04 -8.74 8.29
C ASN A 150 -1.51 -8.11 6.99
N THR A 151 -0.21 -8.24 6.71
CA THR A 151 0.39 -7.74 5.46
C THR A 151 -0.17 -8.45 4.24
N ASN A 152 -0.27 -9.77 4.28
CA ASN A 152 -0.80 -10.54 3.16
C ASN A 152 -2.29 -10.26 2.92
N LEU A 153 -3.09 -9.98 3.98
CA LEU A 153 -4.48 -9.53 3.83
C LEU A 153 -4.57 -8.23 3.01
N HIS A 154 -3.73 -7.25 3.33
CA HIS A 154 -3.74 -5.99 2.59
C HIS A 154 -3.18 -6.12 1.16
N VAL A 155 -2.29 -7.06 0.90
CA VAL A 155 -1.88 -7.42 -0.47
C VAL A 155 -3.08 -7.99 -1.25
N LEU A 156 -3.86 -8.88 -0.63
CA LEU A 156 -5.07 -9.45 -1.25
C LEU A 156 -6.10 -8.35 -1.58
N GLU A 157 -6.37 -7.43 -0.65
CA GLU A 157 -7.26 -6.28 -0.87
C GLU A 157 -6.75 -5.38 -2.01
N ALA A 158 -5.46 -5.04 -1.98
CA ALA A 158 -4.83 -4.18 -2.97
C ALA A 158 -4.90 -4.79 -4.38
N PHE A 159 -4.60 -6.07 -4.50
CA PHE A 159 -4.64 -6.76 -5.79
C PHE A 159 -6.07 -6.97 -6.30
N THR A 160 -7.05 -7.07 -5.42
CA THR A 160 -8.47 -7.10 -5.80
C THR A 160 -8.85 -5.81 -6.52
N THR A 161 -8.61 -4.65 -5.90
CA THR A 161 -8.92 -3.35 -6.49
C THR A 161 -8.05 -3.06 -7.71
N LEU A 162 -6.76 -3.44 -7.67
CA LEU A 162 -5.88 -3.29 -8.84
C LEU A 162 -6.35 -4.14 -10.03
N TYR A 163 -6.85 -5.35 -9.79
CA TYR A 163 -7.43 -6.16 -10.86
C TYR A 163 -8.72 -5.53 -11.41
N GLU A 164 -9.54 -4.94 -10.56
CA GLU A 164 -10.73 -4.21 -11.02
C GLU A 164 -10.37 -3.02 -11.91
N ALA A 165 -9.30 -2.30 -11.57
CA ALA A 165 -8.84 -1.14 -12.34
C ALA A 165 -8.10 -1.52 -13.63
N SER A 166 -7.25 -2.55 -13.59
CA SER A 166 -6.34 -2.89 -14.70
C SER A 166 -6.86 -3.93 -15.66
N LYS A 167 -7.64 -4.90 -15.16
CA LYS A 167 -7.99 -6.16 -15.84
C LYS A 167 -6.76 -6.95 -16.32
N ASP A 168 -5.58 -6.69 -15.76
CA ASP A 168 -4.33 -7.34 -16.12
C ASP A 168 -4.31 -8.79 -15.61
N LYS A 169 -4.00 -9.72 -16.53
CA LYS A 169 -3.91 -11.14 -16.19
C LYS A 169 -2.85 -11.45 -15.14
N ARG A 170 -1.74 -10.71 -15.10
CA ARG A 170 -0.68 -10.92 -14.09
C ARG A 170 -1.20 -10.65 -12.69
N VAL A 171 -2.00 -9.59 -12.53
CA VAL A 171 -2.66 -9.25 -11.27
C VAL A 171 -3.67 -10.32 -10.87
N ALA A 172 -4.49 -10.80 -11.83
CA ALA A 172 -5.43 -11.90 -11.58
C ALA A 172 -4.73 -13.17 -11.11
N ASP A 173 -3.61 -13.52 -11.74
CA ASP A 173 -2.83 -14.73 -11.39
C ASP A 173 -2.17 -14.57 -10.00
N ALA A 174 -1.65 -13.38 -9.64
CA ALA A 174 -1.10 -13.08 -8.32
C ALA A 174 -2.20 -13.11 -7.24
N LEU A 175 -3.34 -12.49 -7.50
CA LEU A 175 -4.49 -12.51 -6.59
C LEU A 175 -4.98 -13.93 -6.32
N ARG A 176 -5.09 -14.78 -7.34
CA ARG A 176 -5.49 -16.19 -7.17
C ARG A 176 -4.52 -16.95 -6.25
N LYS A 177 -3.21 -16.76 -6.43
CA LYS A 177 -2.20 -17.37 -5.56
C LYS A 177 -2.33 -16.93 -4.12
N GLU A 178 -2.63 -15.65 -3.89
CA GLU A 178 -2.81 -15.11 -2.54
C GLU A 178 -4.09 -15.67 -1.87
N ILE A 179 -5.18 -15.79 -2.62
CA ILE A 179 -6.40 -16.47 -2.15
C ILE A 179 -6.07 -17.92 -1.74
N GLU A 180 -5.29 -18.64 -2.53
CA GLU A 180 -4.86 -20.02 -2.20
C GLU A 180 -4.01 -20.08 -0.92
N VAL A 181 -3.16 -19.08 -0.67
CA VAL A 181 -2.41 -18.97 0.61
C VAL A 181 -3.37 -18.83 1.78
N TYR A 182 -4.38 -17.98 1.65
CA TYR A 182 -5.40 -17.80 2.70
C TYR A 182 -6.17 -19.09 2.96
N LEU A 183 -6.74 -19.68 1.93
CA LEU A 183 -7.56 -20.89 2.06
C LEU A 183 -6.80 -22.10 2.61
N ASN A 184 -5.51 -22.25 2.23
CA ASN A 184 -4.75 -23.44 2.57
C ASN A 184 -3.84 -23.30 3.81
N LYS A 185 -3.55 -22.08 4.26
CA LYS A 185 -2.56 -21.85 5.33
C LYS A 185 -3.03 -20.96 6.48
N ILE A 186 -4.00 -20.09 6.25
CA ILE A 186 -4.45 -19.11 7.25
C ILE A 186 -5.82 -19.47 7.79
N VAL A 187 -6.79 -19.70 6.91
CA VAL A 187 -8.12 -20.17 7.32
C VAL A 187 -8.06 -21.66 7.61
N ASN A 188 -8.52 -22.07 8.78
CA ASN A 188 -8.63 -23.47 9.15
C ASN A 188 -10.10 -23.86 9.31
N GLU A 189 -10.37 -25.19 9.28
CA GLU A 189 -11.75 -25.74 9.35
C GLU A 189 -12.49 -25.41 10.66
N LYS A 190 -11.84 -24.82 11.64
CA LYS A 190 -12.41 -24.51 12.96
C LYS A 190 -12.71 -23.02 13.16
N ASN A 191 -12.40 -22.16 12.20
CA ASN A 191 -12.65 -20.72 12.24
C ASN A 191 -13.50 -20.28 11.04
#